data_dadcc4212c9982c6bbf36892acc603bb
#
_entry.id   dadcc4212c9982c6bbf36892acc603bb
#
_cell.length_a   1.000
_cell.length_b   1.000
_cell.length_c   1.000
_cell.angle_alpha   90.00
_cell.angle_beta   90.00
_cell.angle_gamma   90.00
#
_symmetry.space_group_name_H-M   'P 1'
#
loop_
_entity.id
_entity.type
_entity.pdbx_description
1 polymer ?
#
loop_
_entity_poly.entity_id
_entity_poly.type
_entity_poly.pdbx_seq_one_letter_code
_entity_poly.pdbx_strand_id
1 'polypeptide(L)'
;MAESGSQKGTIDTQENEFIQNVFEFNDVSVDEICTHRKDVVCVYADESREEWEKVIYENRHSFYVVCGEDTDDIVGVLDAREYLRSRDHSREAVMKNCVRKPYFIPENMKAASLFSNMKKTGNYFAVAIDEYGGMAGIVTMRDLLELIVGEWKEHDEEPEPSDIEKIGDSLWRIQGCLLYTSPSPR
;
A
#
# COMPACT_ATOMS: atom_id res chain seq x y z
N MET A 1 44.39 37.98 2.02
CA MET A 1 43.54 37.46 0.93
C MET A 1 42.96 36.15 1.40
N ALA A 2 41.73 36.16 1.83
CA ALA A 2 41.00 34.96 2.22
C ALA A 2 40.12 34.56 1.04
N GLU A 3 40.46 33.45 0.39
CA GLU A 3 39.61 32.83 -0.62
C GLU A 3 38.39 32.21 0.07
N SER A 4 37.27 32.88 -0.09
CA SER A 4 35.95 32.35 0.26
C SER A 4 35.60 31.30 -0.77
N GLY A 5 35.87 30.03 -0.46
CA GLY A 5 35.42 28.88 -1.21
C GLY A 5 33.90 28.76 -1.07
N SER A 6 33.16 29.26 -2.03
CA SER A 6 31.75 28.97 -2.23
C SER A 6 31.61 27.48 -2.51
N GLN A 7 31.29 26.68 -1.51
CA GLN A 7 30.73 25.33 -1.72
C GLN A 7 29.33 25.51 -2.32
N LYS A 8 29.25 25.51 -3.64
CA LYS A 8 28.02 25.18 -4.37
C LYS A 8 27.76 23.69 -4.11
N GLY A 9 26.95 23.39 -3.10
CA GLY A 9 26.35 22.09 -2.95
C GLY A 9 25.50 21.83 -4.20
N THR A 10 26.00 21.03 -5.10
CA THR A 10 25.20 20.43 -6.15
C THR A 10 24.24 19.48 -5.45
N ILE A 11 22.95 19.85 -5.43
CA ILE A 11 21.87 18.96 -4.97
C ILE A 11 21.96 17.72 -5.85
N ASP A 12 22.10 16.55 -5.25
CA ASP A 12 22.15 15.27 -5.95
C ASP A 12 20.79 15.00 -6.63
N THR A 13 20.80 14.18 -7.68
CA THR A 13 19.58 13.83 -8.44
C THR A 13 18.51 13.27 -7.51
N GLN A 14 18.91 12.44 -6.55
CA GLN A 14 18.00 11.89 -5.53
C GLN A 14 17.42 12.97 -4.60
N GLU A 15 18.25 13.92 -4.16
CA GLU A 15 17.77 15.04 -3.32
C GLU A 15 16.74 15.90 -4.06
N ASN A 16 16.94 16.14 -5.35
CA ASN A 16 15.98 16.84 -6.20
C ASN A 16 14.65 16.08 -6.33
N GLU A 17 14.72 14.78 -6.54
CA GLU A 17 13.54 13.89 -6.62
C GLU A 17 12.73 13.94 -5.31
N PHE A 18 13.38 13.81 -4.17
CA PHE A 18 12.73 13.95 -2.86
C PHE A 18 12.01 15.30 -2.70
N ILE A 19 12.68 16.38 -3.08
CA ILE A 19 12.11 17.73 -2.98
C ILE A 19 10.88 17.84 -3.88
N GLN A 20 10.95 17.32 -5.09
CA GLN A 20 9.83 17.32 -6.02
C GLN A 20 8.66 16.50 -5.50
N ASN A 21 8.91 15.27 -5.04
CA ASN A 21 7.90 14.40 -4.44
C ASN A 21 7.19 15.06 -3.25
N VAL A 22 7.91 15.80 -2.39
CA VAL A 22 7.31 16.54 -1.27
C VAL A 22 6.36 17.64 -1.75
N PHE A 23 6.68 18.32 -2.85
CA PHE A 23 5.76 19.32 -3.43
C PHE A 23 4.52 18.65 -4.02
N GLU A 24 4.69 17.58 -4.78
CA GLU A 24 3.60 16.83 -5.39
C GLU A 24 2.69 16.19 -4.34
N PHE A 25 3.26 15.68 -3.23
CA PHE A 25 2.54 15.10 -2.11
C PHE A 25 1.42 15.99 -1.53
N ASN A 26 1.59 17.32 -1.58
CA ASN A 26 0.57 18.25 -1.10
C ASN A 26 -0.66 18.32 -2.00
N ASP A 27 -0.50 18.00 -3.28
CA ASP A 27 -1.55 18.12 -4.29
C ASP A 27 -2.28 16.81 -4.59
N VAL A 28 -1.67 15.68 -4.23
CA VAL A 28 -2.24 14.34 -4.41
C VAL A 28 -3.42 14.12 -3.46
N SER A 29 -4.48 13.49 -3.95
CA SER A 29 -5.65 13.06 -3.17
C SER A 29 -5.63 11.55 -2.89
N VAL A 30 -6.39 11.13 -1.89
CA VAL A 30 -6.42 9.73 -1.42
C VAL A 30 -6.89 8.77 -2.51
N ASP A 31 -7.85 9.15 -3.33
CA ASP A 31 -8.36 8.35 -4.46
C ASP A 31 -7.27 8.01 -5.50
N GLU A 32 -6.25 8.87 -5.64
CA GLU A 32 -5.14 8.65 -6.56
C GLU A 32 -4.12 7.60 -6.08
N ILE A 33 -4.10 7.32 -4.76
CA ILE A 33 -3.06 6.51 -4.12
C ILE A 33 -3.57 5.30 -3.35
N CYS A 34 -4.89 5.24 -3.12
CA CYS A 34 -5.47 4.15 -2.33
C CYS A 34 -5.39 2.81 -3.10
N THR A 35 -5.21 1.73 -2.37
CA THR A 35 -5.53 0.41 -2.90
C THR A 35 -7.03 0.39 -3.16
N HIS A 36 -7.41 0.32 -4.44
CA HIS A 36 -8.80 0.41 -4.87
C HIS A 36 -9.61 -0.78 -4.33
N ARG A 37 -10.91 -0.55 -4.01
CA ARG A 37 -11.83 -1.53 -3.42
C ARG A 37 -11.82 -2.93 -4.07
N LYS A 38 -11.53 -3.02 -5.37
CA LYS A 38 -11.46 -4.28 -6.11
C LYS A 38 -10.25 -5.14 -5.74
N ASP A 39 -9.18 -4.48 -5.27
CA ASP A 39 -7.91 -5.09 -4.94
C ASP A 39 -7.72 -5.24 -3.42
N VAL A 40 -8.69 -4.74 -2.64
CA VAL A 40 -8.68 -4.86 -1.17
C VAL A 40 -9.03 -6.28 -0.77
N VAL A 41 -8.14 -6.93 -0.05
CA VAL A 41 -8.38 -8.23 0.57
C VAL A 41 -9.13 -8.05 1.88
N CYS A 42 -10.37 -8.51 1.92
CA CYS A 42 -11.22 -8.47 3.12
C CYS A 42 -11.31 -9.86 3.78
N VAL A 43 -11.71 -9.87 5.05
CA VAL A 43 -12.21 -11.04 5.79
C VAL A 43 -13.62 -10.74 6.25
N TYR A 44 -14.52 -11.73 6.26
CA TYR A 44 -15.92 -11.50 6.64
C TYR A 44 -16.20 -11.97 8.06
N ALA A 45 -17.05 -11.21 8.75
CA ALA A 45 -17.33 -11.45 10.17
C ALA A 45 -18.02 -12.80 10.44
N ASP A 46 -18.69 -13.38 9.47
CA ASP A 46 -19.37 -14.69 9.55
C ASP A 46 -18.50 -15.88 9.11
N GLU A 47 -17.35 -15.62 8.45
CA GLU A 47 -16.41 -16.66 8.02
C GLU A 47 -15.80 -17.43 9.19
N SER A 48 -15.41 -18.66 8.95
CA SER A 48 -14.74 -19.51 9.92
C SER A 48 -13.31 -19.02 10.25
N ARG A 49 -12.75 -19.54 11.33
CA ARG A 49 -11.36 -19.27 11.68
C ARG A 49 -10.39 -19.74 10.58
N GLU A 50 -10.65 -20.90 10.03
CA GLU A 50 -9.84 -21.54 8.99
C GLU A 50 -9.79 -20.69 7.71
N GLU A 51 -10.92 -20.07 7.36
CA GLU A 51 -10.99 -19.13 6.20
C GLU A 51 -10.18 -17.88 6.47
N TRP A 52 -10.28 -17.27 7.65
CA TRP A 52 -9.45 -16.12 8.03
C TRP A 52 -7.96 -16.45 8.02
N GLU A 53 -7.57 -17.58 8.61
CA GLU A 53 -6.17 -18.03 8.63
C GLU A 53 -5.65 -18.23 7.20
N LYS A 54 -6.43 -18.83 6.33
CA LYS A 54 -6.08 -19.00 4.92
C LYS A 54 -5.81 -17.65 4.24
N VAL A 55 -6.74 -16.69 4.36
CA VAL A 55 -6.58 -15.35 3.77
C VAL A 55 -5.33 -14.66 4.29
N ILE A 56 -5.07 -14.72 5.60
CA ILE A 56 -3.91 -14.09 6.25
C ILE A 56 -2.59 -14.72 5.76
N TYR A 57 -2.53 -16.05 5.65
CA TYR A 57 -1.30 -16.74 5.23
C TYR A 57 -1.01 -16.59 3.73
N GLU A 58 -2.03 -16.54 2.90
CA GLU A 58 -1.88 -16.38 1.44
C GLU A 58 -1.45 -14.95 1.07
N ASN A 59 -2.00 -13.93 1.71
CA ASN A 59 -1.79 -12.53 1.32
C ASN A 59 -0.72 -11.80 2.14
N ARG A 60 -0.40 -12.25 3.35
CA ARG A 60 0.66 -11.71 4.23
C ARG A 60 0.58 -10.22 4.54
N HIS A 61 -0.60 -9.60 4.45
CA HIS A 61 -0.77 -8.19 4.82
C HIS A 61 -0.73 -7.98 6.34
N SER A 62 -0.37 -6.78 6.78
CA SER A 62 -0.37 -6.41 8.19
C SER A 62 -1.77 -6.11 8.72
N PHE A 63 -2.67 -5.65 7.85
CA PHE A 63 -4.04 -5.27 8.19
C PHE A 63 -5.01 -5.81 7.15
N TYR A 64 -6.21 -6.18 7.61
CA TYR A 64 -7.32 -6.63 6.77
C TYR A 64 -8.58 -5.88 7.16
N VAL A 65 -9.38 -5.48 6.19
CA VAL A 65 -10.72 -4.96 6.46
C VAL A 65 -11.62 -6.12 6.87
N VAL A 66 -12.32 -5.95 7.99
CA VAL A 66 -13.34 -6.91 8.44
C VAL A 66 -14.67 -6.38 7.97
N CYS A 67 -15.31 -7.11 7.06
CA CYS A 67 -16.62 -6.79 6.51
C CYS A 67 -17.71 -7.61 7.21
N GLY A 68 -18.93 -7.07 7.24
CA GLY A 68 -20.13 -7.76 7.65
C GLY A 68 -20.77 -8.55 6.50
N GLU A 69 -21.95 -8.12 6.04
CA GLU A 69 -22.67 -8.82 4.98
C GLU A 69 -22.06 -8.58 3.58
N ASP A 70 -21.51 -7.40 3.35
CA ASP A 70 -20.86 -7.04 2.09
C ASP A 70 -19.60 -6.18 2.33
N THR A 71 -18.92 -5.79 1.25
CA THR A 71 -17.67 -5.00 1.29
C THR A 71 -17.87 -3.55 1.73
N ASP A 72 -19.10 -3.05 1.73
CA ASP A 72 -19.43 -1.70 2.18
C ASP A 72 -19.84 -1.68 3.66
N ASP A 73 -20.21 -2.86 4.23
CA ASP A 73 -20.49 -3.02 5.66
C ASP A 73 -19.18 -3.29 6.44
N ILE A 74 -18.46 -2.22 6.77
CA ILE A 74 -17.15 -2.32 7.42
C ILE A 74 -17.29 -2.36 8.93
N VAL A 75 -17.08 -3.53 9.52
CA VAL A 75 -17.16 -3.81 10.96
C VAL A 75 -15.90 -3.36 11.70
N GLY A 76 -14.73 -3.51 11.07
CA GLY A 76 -13.46 -3.20 11.71
C GLY A 76 -12.24 -3.39 10.82
N VAL A 77 -11.08 -3.28 11.44
CA VAL A 77 -9.77 -3.56 10.83
C VAL A 77 -9.03 -4.55 11.69
N LEU A 78 -8.73 -5.72 11.16
CA LEU A 78 -7.95 -6.77 11.80
C LEU A 78 -6.47 -6.42 11.75
N ASP A 79 -5.79 -6.43 12.89
CA ASP A 79 -4.33 -6.41 12.98
C ASP A 79 -3.83 -7.86 12.95
N ALA A 80 -3.25 -8.27 11.82
CA ALA A 80 -2.79 -9.65 11.62
C ALA A 80 -1.68 -10.05 12.61
N ARG A 81 -0.84 -9.11 13.04
CA ARG A 81 0.22 -9.41 14.02
C ARG A 81 -0.37 -9.72 15.40
N GLU A 82 -1.37 -8.96 15.83
CA GLU A 82 -2.06 -9.23 17.11
C GLU A 82 -2.84 -10.52 17.01
N TYR A 83 -3.47 -10.80 15.87
CA TYR A 83 -4.15 -12.07 15.61
C TYR A 83 -3.18 -13.25 15.74
N LEU A 84 -2.05 -13.24 15.05
CA LEU A 84 -1.04 -14.32 15.06
C LEU A 84 -0.35 -14.49 16.44
N ARG A 85 -0.29 -13.44 17.26
CA ARG A 85 0.23 -13.49 18.63
C ARG A 85 -0.78 -13.96 19.67
N SER A 86 -2.07 -13.87 19.32
CA SER A 86 -3.14 -14.27 20.24
C SER A 86 -3.08 -15.77 20.52
N ARG A 87 -3.33 -16.14 21.78
CA ARG A 87 -3.50 -17.55 22.16
C ARG A 87 -4.94 -18.00 22.07
N ASP A 88 -5.86 -17.07 22.18
CA ASP A 88 -7.30 -17.29 22.12
C ASP A 88 -7.82 -16.76 20.78
N HIS A 89 -8.19 -17.69 19.92
CA HIS A 89 -8.76 -17.41 18.60
C HIS A 89 -10.28 -17.58 18.58
N SER A 90 -10.93 -17.55 19.76
CA SER A 90 -12.39 -17.46 19.79
C SER A 90 -12.84 -16.16 19.11
N ARG A 91 -13.98 -16.20 18.45
CA ARG A 91 -14.51 -15.03 17.72
C ARG A 91 -14.59 -13.79 18.63
N GLU A 92 -15.08 -13.95 19.85
CA GLU A 92 -15.21 -12.87 20.81
C GLU A 92 -13.86 -12.26 21.20
N ALA A 93 -12.84 -13.10 21.45
CA ALA A 93 -11.50 -12.64 21.80
C ALA A 93 -10.83 -11.91 20.64
N VAL A 94 -10.95 -12.43 19.41
CA VAL A 94 -10.40 -11.82 18.19
C VAL A 94 -11.04 -10.47 17.92
N MET A 95 -12.38 -10.40 17.91
CA MET A 95 -13.10 -9.14 17.69
C MET A 95 -12.78 -8.08 18.74
N LYS A 96 -12.54 -8.48 19.98
CA LYS A 96 -12.21 -7.55 21.07
C LYS A 96 -10.77 -7.08 21.08
N ASN A 97 -9.82 -7.98 20.77
CA ASN A 97 -8.39 -7.73 21.00
C ASN A 97 -7.60 -7.47 19.73
N CYS A 98 -8.03 -8.03 18.58
CA CYS A 98 -7.30 -7.97 17.31
C CYS A 98 -7.98 -7.08 16.28
N VAL A 99 -9.29 -6.80 16.43
CA VAL A 99 -10.05 -5.94 15.52
C VAL A 99 -10.18 -4.56 16.14
N ARG A 100 -9.77 -3.54 15.40
CA ARG A 100 -9.85 -2.13 15.80
C ARG A 100 -10.99 -1.43 15.08
N LYS A 101 -11.45 -0.31 15.62
CA LYS A 101 -12.42 0.54 14.93
C LYS A 101 -11.81 1.08 13.64
N PRO A 102 -12.57 1.05 12.52
CA PRO A 102 -12.08 1.60 11.27
C PRO A 102 -11.87 3.10 11.38
N TYR A 103 -10.82 3.60 10.76
CA TYR A 103 -10.61 5.04 10.59
C TYR A 103 -11.07 5.44 9.20
N PHE A 104 -12.28 5.96 9.12
CA PHE A 104 -12.89 6.40 7.87
C PHE A 104 -12.40 7.78 7.47
N ILE A 105 -12.11 7.95 6.19
CA ILE A 105 -11.72 9.21 5.57
C ILE A 105 -12.45 9.37 4.22
N PRO A 106 -12.78 10.60 3.78
CA PRO A 106 -13.29 10.81 2.42
C PRO A 106 -12.16 10.56 1.38
N GLU A 107 -12.51 9.94 0.26
CA GLU A 107 -11.55 9.61 -0.80
C GLU A 107 -10.89 10.85 -1.44
N ASN A 108 -11.57 11.99 -1.44
CA ASN A 108 -11.05 13.27 -1.94
C ASN A 108 -10.15 14.02 -0.93
N MET A 109 -9.83 13.43 0.24
CA MET A 109 -8.93 14.02 1.21
C MET A 109 -7.50 14.11 0.62
N LYS A 110 -6.79 15.21 0.91
CA LYS A 110 -5.39 15.35 0.52
C LYS A 110 -4.46 14.43 1.32
N ALA A 111 -3.51 13.77 0.62
CA ALA A 111 -2.52 12.87 1.21
C ALA A 111 -1.74 13.51 2.38
N ALA A 112 -1.33 14.76 2.22
CA ALA A 112 -0.63 15.52 3.28
C ALA A 112 -1.48 15.71 4.54
N SER A 113 -2.79 15.95 4.38
CA SER A 113 -3.73 16.08 5.49
C SER A 113 -3.92 14.74 6.20
N LEU A 114 -4.09 13.65 5.43
CA LEU A 114 -4.20 12.31 5.96
C LEU A 114 -2.95 11.92 6.76
N PHE A 115 -1.76 12.12 6.19
CA PHE A 115 -0.48 11.87 6.83
C PHE A 115 -0.35 12.58 8.18
N SER A 116 -0.67 13.88 8.21
CA SER A 116 -0.67 14.67 9.45
C SER A 116 -1.62 14.11 10.50
N ASN A 117 -2.83 13.70 10.09
CA ASN A 117 -3.84 13.14 10.97
C ASN A 117 -3.43 11.75 11.49
N MET A 118 -2.90 10.88 10.64
CA MET A 118 -2.39 9.57 11.03
C MET A 118 -1.26 9.68 12.07
N LYS A 119 -0.31 10.60 11.87
CA LYS A 119 0.75 10.88 12.84
C LYS A 119 0.21 11.35 14.20
N LYS A 120 -0.80 12.21 14.21
CA LYS A 120 -1.39 12.75 15.45
C LYS A 120 -2.19 11.71 16.22
N THR A 121 -2.93 10.85 15.50
CA THR A 121 -3.86 9.88 16.10
C THR A 121 -3.21 8.53 16.36
N GLY A 122 -2.06 8.24 15.76
CA GLY A 122 -1.43 6.91 15.80
C GLY A 122 -2.16 5.85 14.97
N ASN A 123 -3.05 6.26 14.08
CA ASN A 123 -3.69 5.38 13.12
C ASN A 123 -2.81 5.24 11.89
N TYR A 124 -2.44 4.02 11.56
CA TYR A 124 -1.56 3.72 10.41
C TYR A 124 -2.29 3.08 9.22
N PHE A 125 -3.61 2.95 9.34
CA PHE A 125 -4.50 2.35 8.35
C PHE A 125 -5.80 3.14 8.30
N ALA A 126 -6.25 3.52 7.12
CA ALA A 126 -7.51 4.24 6.89
C ALA A 126 -8.32 3.55 5.79
N VAL A 127 -9.63 3.66 5.91
CA VAL A 127 -10.59 3.23 4.89
C VAL A 127 -11.15 4.47 4.23
N ALA A 128 -10.91 4.61 2.93
CA ALA A 128 -11.46 5.67 2.11
C ALA A 128 -12.90 5.34 1.73
N ILE A 129 -13.79 6.30 1.92
CA ILE A 129 -15.21 6.19 1.57
C ILE A 129 -15.60 7.19 0.50
N ASP A 130 -16.45 6.76 -0.43
CA ASP A 130 -17.02 7.58 -1.48
C ASP A 130 -18.20 8.46 -0.98
N GLU A 131 -18.82 9.25 -1.87
CA GLU A 131 -19.93 10.13 -1.55
C GLU A 131 -21.21 9.39 -1.15
N TYR A 132 -21.31 8.11 -1.45
CA TYR A 132 -22.45 7.25 -1.14
C TYR A 132 -22.26 6.49 0.17
N GLY A 133 -21.08 6.60 0.79
CA GLY A 133 -20.72 5.91 2.02
C GLY A 133 -20.18 4.49 1.79
N GLY A 134 -19.94 4.09 0.54
CA GLY A 134 -19.30 2.83 0.19
C GLY A 134 -17.77 2.89 0.33
N MET A 135 -17.12 1.74 0.44
CA MET A 135 -15.67 1.67 0.44
C MET A 135 -15.10 1.98 -0.94
N ALA A 136 -14.35 3.07 -1.07
CA ALA A 136 -13.57 3.40 -2.26
C ALA A 136 -12.24 2.61 -2.31
N GLY A 137 -11.60 2.47 -1.14
CA GLY A 137 -10.34 1.75 -1.01
C GLY A 137 -9.74 1.85 0.39
N ILE A 138 -8.47 1.50 0.51
CA ILE A 138 -7.70 1.61 1.75
C ILE A 138 -6.39 2.34 1.52
N VAL A 139 -5.91 3.02 2.56
CA VAL A 139 -4.60 3.70 2.57
C VAL A 139 -3.86 3.39 3.85
N THR A 140 -2.60 3.07 3.72
CA THR A 140 -1.70 2.86 4.86
C THR A 140 -0.72 4.02 5.01
N MET A 141 -0.08 4.12 6.17
CA MET A 141 1.02 5.07 6.38
C MET A 141 2.19 4.78 5.42
N ARG A 142 2.37 3.53 5.02
CA ARG A 142 3.41 3.12 4.07
C ARG A 142 3.18 3.76 2.71
N ASP A 143 1.95 3.68 2.17
CA ASP A 143 1.61 4.26 0.87
C ASP A 143 1.90 5.77 0.84
N LEU A 144 1.57 6.46 1.94
CA LEU A 144 1.88 7.89 2.09
C LEU A 144 3.38 8.19 2.17
N LEU A 145 4.18 7.30 2.75
CA LEU A 145 5.63 7.46 2.79
C LEU A 145 6.26 7.15 1.43
N GLU A 146 5.74 6.18 0.69
CA GLU A 146 6.21 5.83 -0.65
C GLU A 146 6.05 6.97 -1.65
N LEU A 147 5.02 7.80 -1.51
CA LEU A 147 4.90 9.03 -2.30
C LEU A 147 6.04 10.02 -2.09
N ILE A 148 6.61 10.06 -0.89
CA ILE A 148 7.69 11.01 -0.55
C ILE A 148 9.06 10.40 -0.89
N VAL A 149 9.26 9.12 -0.54
CA VAL A 149 10.56 8.44 -0.62
C VAL A 149 10.80 7.78 -1.98
N GLY A 150 9.75 7.54 -2.76
CA GLY A 150 9.77 6.70 -3.95
C GLY A 150 9.49 5.23 -3.60
N GLU A 151 9.41 4.39 -4.63
CA GLU A 151 9.10 2.97 -4.48
C GLU A 151 10.02 2.26 -3.48
N TRP A 152 9.43 1.66 -2.47
CA TRP A 152 10.13 0.87 -1.47
C TRP A 152 10.02 -0.60 -1.83
N LYS A 153 11.02 -1.12 -2.53
CA LYS A 153 11.08 -2.56 -2.83
C LYS A 153 11.29 -3.35 -1.55
N GLU A 154 10.37 -4.22 -1.22
CA GLU A 154 10.58 -5.20 -0.15
C GLU A 154 11.66 -6.22 -0.59
N HIS A 155 12.50 -6.64 0.33
CA HIS A 155 13.59 -7.60 0.07
C HIS A 155 13.10 -8.99 -0.35
N ASP A 156 11.79 -9.25 -0.27
CA ASP A 156 11.15 -10.52 -0.65
C ASP A 156 10.53 -10.51 -2.07
N GLU A 157 10.49 -9.36 -2.73
CA GLU A 157 10.22 -9.34 -4.16
C GLU A 157 11.53 -9.71 -4.86
N GLU A 158 11.66 -10.98 -5.27
CA GLU A 158 12.65 -11.33 -6.30
C GLU A 158 12.44 -10.32 -7.44
N PRO A 159 13.52 -9.65 -7.91
CA PRO A 159 13.38 -8.68 -8.99
C PRO A 159 12.65 -9.39 -10.11
N GLU A 160 11.51 -8.83 -10.53
CA GLU A 160 10.79 -9.37 -11.68
C GLU A 160 11.82 -9.61 -12.78
N PRO A 161 11.96 -10.83 -13.25
CA PRO A 161 12.98 -11.13 -14.26
C PRO A 161 12.69 -10.21 -15.43
N SER A 162 13.66 -9.38 -15.78
CA SER A 162 13.53 -8.45 -16.92
C SER A 162 13.01 -9.23 -18.12
N ASP A 163 12.01 -8.72 -18.82
CA ASP A 163 11.38 -9.35 -20.01
C ASP A 163 12.41 -9.87 -21.00
N ILE A 164 13.60 -9.25 -21.00
CA ILE A 164 14.77 -9.63 -21.80
C ILE A 164 16.02 -9.52 -20.93
N GLU A 165 16.65 -10.64 -20.63
CA GLU A 165 17.89 -10.72 -19.85
C GLU A 165 19.06 -11.22 -20.74
N LYS A 166 20.17 -10.49 -20.78
CA LYS A 166 21.37 -10.92 -21.47
C LYS A 166 22.17 -11.89 -20.59
N ILE A 167 22.18 -13.17 -20.92
CA ILE A 167 22.86 -14.23 -20.15
C ILE A 167 24.21 -14.65 -20.74
N GLY A 168 24.62 -14.06 -21.88
CA GLY A 168 25.92 -14.31 -22.52
C GLY A 168 26.15 -13.38 -23.70
N ASP A 169 27.34 -13.46 -24.33
CA ASP A 169 27.73 -12.53 -25.39
C ASP A 169 26.79 -12.52 -26.61
N SER A 170 26.05 -13.61 -26.83
CA SER A 170 25.04 -13.73 -27.90
C SER A 170 23.80 -14.48 -27.45
N LEU A 171 23.59 -14.61 -26.13
CA LEU A 171 22.48 -15.39 -25.56
C LEU A 171 21.60 -14.51 -24.67
N TRP A 172 20.31 -14.54 -24.96
CA TRP A 172 19.30 -13.75 -24.26
C TRP A 172 18.19 -14.65 -23.74
N ARG A 173 17.74 -14.41 -22.51
CA ARG A 173 16.54 -15.02 -21.94
C ARG A 173 15.37 -14.07 -22.17
N ILE A 174 14.28 -14.57 -22.75
CA ILE A 174 13.07 -13.81 -23.05
C ILE A 174 11.90 -14.51 -22.36
N GLN A 175 11.05 -13.75 -21.63
CA GLN A 175 9.81 -14.28 -21.10
C GLN A 175 8.83 -14.54 -22.22
N GLY A 176 8.19 -15.73 -22.23
CA GLY A 176 7.32 -16.20 -23.30
C GLY A 176 5.95 -15.52 -23.40
N CYS A 177 5.66 -14.52 -22.55
CA CYS A 177 4.40 -13.76 -22.58
C CYS A 177 4.50 -12.39 -23.27
N LEU A 178 5.63 -12.05 -23.89
CA LEU A 178 5.74 -10.82 -24.67
C LEU A 178 4.76 -10.83 -25.84
N LEU A 179 3.76 -9.96 -25.79
CA LEU A 179 2.82 -9.74 -26.89
C LEU A 179 3.58 -9.14 -28.07
N TYR A 180 3.71 -9.93 -29.14
CA TYR A 180 4.36 -9.51 -30.36
C TYR A 180 3.46 -8.55 -31.13
N THR A 181 3.65 -7.25 -30.97
CA THR A 181 3.06 -6.22 -31.85
C THR A 181 4.11 -5.73 -32.85
N SER A 182 4.47 -6.56 -33.80
CA SER A 182 5.24 -6.10 -34.95
C SER A 182 4.26 -5.77 -36.09
N PRO A 183 4.28 -4.55 -36.66
CA PRO A 183 3.58 -4.29 -37.91
C PRO A 183 4.26 -5.13 -39.00
N SER A 184 3.48 -5.96 -39.68
CA SER A 184 3.93 -6.72 -40.83
C SER A 184 4.46 -5.77 -41.90
N PRO A 185 5.69 -5.94 -42.43
CA PRO A 185 6.14 -5.16 -43.57
C PRO A 185 5.32 -5.49 -44.81
N ARG A 186 4.79 -4.49 -45.46
CA ARG A 186 4.18 -4.59 -46.79
C ARG A 186 5.25 -4.70 -47.86
#